data_2f209c77b919c82e3d4b17cbb9af3589
#
_entry.id   2f209c77b919c82e3d4b17cbb9af3589
#
_cell.length_a   1.000
_cell.length_b   1.000
_cell.length_c   1.000
_cell.angle_alpha   90.00
_cell.angle_beta   90.00
_cell.angle_gamma   90.00
#
_symmetry.space_group_name_H-M   'P 1'
#
loop_
_entity.id
_entity.type
_entity.pdbx_description
1 polymer ?
#
loop_
_entity_poly.entity_id
_entity_poly.type
_entity_poly.pdbx_seq_one_letter_code
_entity_poly.pdbx_strand_id
1 'polypeptide(L)'
;MRVPLAAPLQVTATVAGLFAPRPVLGYVATESDATLRQILEYDTVAVVGCSTTPGKAAHDIPRYLVDHGYDVIPVNPFADEIFGRTAYDSLTDVPDEIDIVDVFRPSEEVPGILDEVLDRADVKALWLQLDIRDEDAAKRAREAGIEVVQDRCLKVEHQRLD
;
A
#
# COMPACT_ATOMS: atom_id res chain seq x y z
N MET A 1 -33.25 45.57 38.57
CA MET A 1 -33.15 44.33 37.77
C MET A 1 -31.72 44.11 37.30
N ARG A 2 -31.07 43.11 37.83
CA ARG A 2 -29.73 42.79 37.36
C ARG A 2 -29.79 41.60 36.43
N VAL A 3 -29.33 41.72 35.23
CA VAL A 3 -29.13 40.64 34.25
C VAL A 3 -27.91 39.90 34.68
N PRO A 4 -27.95 38.58 34.87
CA PRO A 4 -26.74 37.84 35.17
C PRO A 4 -25.84 37.87 33.95
N LEU A 5 -24.60 38.31 34.16
CA LEU A 5 -23.55 38.18 33.17
C LEU A 5 -23.34 36.70 32.93
N ALA A 6 -23.57 36.30 31.69
CA ALA A 6 -23.19 34.94 31.26
C ALA A 6 -21.68 34.80 31.36
N ALA A 7 -21.25 33.83 32.11
CA ALA A 7 -19.82 33.48 32.16
C ALA A 7 -19.31 33.14 30.74
N PRO A 8 -18.12 33.58 30.37
CA PRO A 8 -17.56 33.19 29.07
C PRO A 8 -17.37 31.68 29.04
N LEU A 9 -17.94 31.06 28.03
CA LEU A 9 -17.65 29.68 27.70
C LEU A 9 -16.14 29.58 27.41
N GLN A 10 -15.42 29.01 28.35
CA GLN A 10 -14.02 28.64 28.10
C GLN A 10 -14.02 27.45 27.16
N VAL A 11 -13.76 27.71 25.89
CA VAL A 11 -13.43 26.65 24.94
C VAL A 11 -12.02 26.20 25.30
N THR A 12 -11.90 25.21 26.12
CA THR A 12 -10.64 24.48 26.25
C THR A 12 -10.44 23.70 24.97
N ALA A 13 -9.76 24.28 24.04
CA ALA A 13 -9.21 23.54 22.91
C ALA A 13 -8.16 22.57 23.46
N THR A 14 -8.58 21.35 23.69
CA THR A 14 -7.66 20.26 23.99
C THR A 14 -6.86 20.02 22.71
N VAL A 15 -5.65 20.53 22.65
CA VAL A 15 -4.69 20.21 21.59
C VAL A 15 -4.12 18.83 21.90
N ALA A 16 -4.99 17.81 21.96
CA ALA A 16 -4.57 16.43 22.03
C ALA A 16 -4.30 15.98 20.60
N GLY A 17 -3.04 15.84 20.24
CA GLY A 17 -2.65 15.28 18.94
C GLY A 17 -1.48 15.93 18.23
N LEU A 18 -0.90 17.01 18.77
CA LEU A 18 0.24 17.68 18.12
C LEU A 18 1.62 17.09 18.45
N PHE A 19 1.66 16.07 19.32
CA PHE A 19 2.90 15.39 19.69
C PHE A 19 2.86 13.91 19.29
N ALA A 20 2.80 13.65 17.98
CA ALA A 20 3.30 12.37 17.51
C ALA A 20 4.81 12.34 17.78
N PRO A 21 5.36 11.30 18.43
CA PRO A 21 6.79 11.21 18.63
C PRO A 21 7.48 11.27 17.27
N ARG A 22 8.38 12.24 17.11
CA ARG A 22 9.18 12.33 15.90
C ARG A 22 10.04 11.06 15.82
N PRO A 23 10.09 10.38 14.68
CA PRO A 23 10.96 9.24 14.53
C PRO A 23 12.39 9.67 14.81
N VAL A 24 13.05 8.95 15.71
CA VAL A 24 14.49 9.14 16.00
C VAL A 24 15.25 8.82 14.72
N LEU A 25 16.28 9.63 14.44
CA LEU A 25 17.17 9.41 13.30
C LEU A 25 17.66 7.94 13.31
N GLY A 26 17.35 7.17 12.26
CA GLY A 26 17.71 5.76 12.13
C GLY A 26 16.60 4.76 12.46
N TYR A 27 15.43 5.22 12.93
CA TYR A 27 14.28 4.36 13.12
C TYR A 27 13.49 4.26 11.81
N VAL A 28 13.56 3.11 11.16
CA VAL A 28 12.66 2.79 10.06
C VAL A 28 11.31 2.42 10.69
N ALA A 29 10.33 3.30 10.54
CA ALA A 29 8.99 3.00 11.01
C ALA A 29 8.46 1.77 10.26
N THR A 30 8.32 0.66 10.95
CA THR A 30 7.60 -0.50 10.45
C THR A 30 6.11 -0.27 10.69
N GLU A 31 5.30 -0.58 9.69
CA GLU A 31 3.85 -0.48 9.85
C GLU A 31 3.36 -1.34 11.01
N SER A 32 2.39 -0.83 11.76
CA SER A 32 1.79 -1.56 12.87
C SER A 32 0.95 -2.74 12.36
N ASP A 33 0.77 -3.75 13.19
CA ASP A 33 -0.11 -4.89 12.86
C ASP A 33 -1.54 -4.44 12.57
N ALA A 34 -2.02 -3.39 13.23
CA ALA A 34 -3.35 -2.83 12.96
C ALA A 34 -3.45 -2.25 11.55
N THR A 35 -2.42 -1.52 11.10
CA THR A 35 -2.35 -0.98 9.73
C THR A 35 -2.22 -2.11 8.72
N LEU A 36 -1.39 -3.11 8.98
CA LEU A 36 -1.25 -4.27 8.10
C LEU A 36 -2.57 -5.03 7.95
N ARG A 37 -3.30 -5.26 9.04
CA ARG A 37 -4.63 -5.90 8.99
C ARG A 37 -5.61 -5.10 8.14
N GLN A 38 -5.61 -3.77 8.29
CA GLN A 38 -6.46 -2.90 7.49
C GLN A 38 -6.16 -3.02 5.99
N ILE A 39 -4.88 -3.02 5.63
CA ILE A 39 -4.45 -3.18 4.22
C ILE A 39 -4.87 -4.54 3.69
N LEU A 40 -4.68 -5.61 4.47
CA LEU A 40 -5.00 -6.98 4.07
C LEU A 40 -6.51 -7.25 3.91
N GLU A 41 -7.37 -6.37 4.41
CA GLU A 41 -8.82 -6.44 4.22
C GLU A 41 -9.29 -5.88 2.87
N TYR A 42 -8.45 -5.18 2.12
CA TYR A 42 -8.78 -4.72 0.77
C TYR A 42 -8.89 -5.91 -0.19
N ASP A 43 -9.61 -5.70 -1.29
CA ASP A 43 -9.99 -6.79 -2.20
C ASP A 43 -9.12 -6.88 -3.44
N THR A 44 -8.74 -5.76 -4.03
CA THR A 44 -8.10 -5.71 -5.35
C THR A 44 -6.62 -5.39 -5.24
N VAL A 45 -5.79 -6.28 -5.75
CA VAL A 45 -4.33 -6.18 -5.73
C VAL A 45 -3.78 -6.18 -7.14
N ALA A 46 -3.17 -5.08 -7.58
CA ALA A 46 -2.39 -5.06 -8.80
C ALA A 46 -0.95 -5.48 -8.48
N VAL A 47 -0.47 -6.48 -9.18
CA VAL A 47 0.87 -7.06 -8.95
C VAL A 47 1.80 -6.61 -10.07
N VAL A 48 2.69 -5.66 -9.77
CA VAL A 48 3.68 -5.15 -10.71
C VAL A 48 4.89 -6.07 -10.74
N GLY A 49 5.18 -6.62 -11.92
CA GLY A 49 6.20 -7.65 -12.09
C GLY A 49 5.68 -9.05 -11.83
N CYS A 50 4.38 -9.27 -11.94
CA CYS A 50 3.77 -10.60 -11.82
C CYS A 50 4.40 -11.55 -12.84
N SER A 51 4.85 -12.73 -12.39
CA SER A 51 5.53 -13.71 -13.23
C SER A 51 4.58 -14.79 -13.76
N THR A 52 4.84 -15.26 -14.95
CA THR A 52 4.18 -16.44 -15.53
C THR A 52 4.83 -17.75 -15.10
N THR A 53 5.96 -17.71 -14.40
CA THR A 53 6.78 -18.90 -14.08
C THR A 53 6.51 -19.40 -12.68
N PRO A 54 5.89 -20.60 -12.52
CA PRO A 54 5.76 -21.23 -11.21
C PRO A 54 7.12 -21.46 -10.54
N GLY A 55 7.17 -21.33 -9.23
CA GLY A 55 8.39 -21.42 -8.42
C GLY A 55 9.06 -20.08 -8.14
N LYS A 56 8.72 -19.05 -8.88
CA LYS A 56 9.17 -17.66 -8.56
C LYS A 56 8.21 -17.03 -7.56
N ALA A 57 8.74 -16.25 -6.61
CA ALA A 57 7.94 -15.50 -5.64
C ALA A 57 6.90 -14.60 -6.34
N ALA A 58 7.30 -13.94 -7.43
CA ALA A 58 6.43 -13.09 -8.24
C ALA A 58 5.30 -13.83 -8.98
N HIS A 59 5.28 -15.15 -8.95
CA HIS A 59 4.19 -16.00 -9.40
C HIS A 59 3.45 -16.62 -8.22
N ASP A 60 4.18 -17.24 -7.29
CA ASP A 60 3.60 -18.09 -6.23
C ASP A 60 2.87 -17.25 -5.16
N ILE A 61 3.36 -16.05 -4.86
CA ILE A 61 2.69 -15.14 -3.91
C ILE A 61 1.40 -14.59 -4.50
N PRO A 62 1.36 -14.06 -5.73
CA PRO A 62 0.10 -13.68 -6.36
C PRO A 62 -0.90 -14.85 -6.49
N ARG A 63 -0.41 -16.04 -6.80
CA ARG A 63 -1.25 -17.25 -6.84
C ARG A 63 -1.89 -17.53 -5.49
N TYR A 64 -1.12 -17.43 -4.41
CA TYR A 64 -1.64 -17.54 -3.05
C TYR A 64 -2.77 -16.53 -2.80
N LEU A 65 -2.61 -15.28 -3.25
CA LEU A 65 -3.64 -14.26 -3.09
C LEU A 65 -4.92 -14.61 -3.85
N VAL A 66 -4.80 -15.10 -5.09
CA VAL A 66 -5.96 -15.60 -5.86
C VAL A 66 -6.68 -16.69 -5.08
N ASP A 67 -5.95 -17.65 -4.53
CA ASP A 67 -6.50 -18.78 -3.79
C ASP A 67 -7.16 -18.37 -2.47
N HIS A 68 -6.85 -17.17 -1.96
CA HIS A 68 -7.40 -16.59 -0.73
C HIS A 68 -8.44 -15.50 -0.97
N GLY A 69 -8.99 -15.44 -2.19
CA GLY A 69 -10.13 -14.59 -2.51
C GLY A 69 -9.83 -13.16 -2.94
N TYR A 70 -8.55 -12.81 -3.12
CA TYR A 70 -8.18 -11.50 -3.67
C TYR A 70 -8.45 -11.44 -5.16
N ASP A 71 -8.86 -10.27 -5.62
CA ASP A 71 -8.93 -9.95 -7.03
C ASP A 71 -7.55 -9.46 -7.48
N VAL A 72 -6.78 -10.35 -8.11
CA VAL A 72 -5.40 -10.09 -8.53
C VAL A 72 -5.37 -9.63 -9.97
N ILE A 73 -4.82 -8.44 -10.22
CA ILE A 73 -4.62 -7.86 -11.54
C ILE A 73 -3.13 -7.93 -11.88
N PRO A 74 -2.71 -8.79 -12.83
CA PRO A 74 -1.32 -8.89 -13.22
C PRO A 74 -0.87 -7.66 -14.02
N VAL A 75 0.30 -7.12 -13.70
CA VAL A 75 0.96 -6.09 -14.51
C VAL A 75 2.31 -6.64 -14.95
N ASN A 76 2.41 -6.95 -16.25
CA ASN A 76 3.59 -7.53 -16.88
C ASN A 76 3.55 -7.21 -18.38
N PRO A 77 4.51 -6.41 -18.91
CA PRO A 77 4.49 -6.01 -20.33
C PRO A 77 4.83 -7.15 -21.30
N PHE A 78 5.28 -8.30 -20.80
CA PHE A 78 5.71 -9.45 -21.61
C PHE A 78 4.69 -10.60 -21.60
N ALA A 79 3.55 -10.43 -20.98
CA ALA A 79 2.50 -11.44 -20.91
C ALA A 79 1.15 -10.85 -21.28
N ASP A 80 0.32 -11.66 -21.94
CA ASP A 80 -1.05 -11.26 -22.29
C ASP A 80 -2.06 -11.67 -21.20
N GLU A 81 -1.77 -12.78 -20.51
CA GLU A 81 -2.66 -13.35 -19.51
C GLU A 81 -1.87 -14.08 -18.43
N ILE A 82 -2.26 -13.90 -17.16
CA ILE A 82 -1.73 -14.65 -16.01
C ILE A 82 -2.91 -14.99 -15.10
N PHE A 83 -2.99 -16.22 -14.60
CA PHE A 83 -4.09 -16.71 -13.75
C PHE A 83 -5.49 -16.56 -14.39
N GLY A 84 -5.58 -16.66 -15.70
CA GLY A 84 -6.85 -16.46 -16.41
C GLY A 84 -7.32 -15.02 -16.48
N ARG A 85 -6.49 -14.05 -16.10
CA ARG A 85 -6.76 -12.62 -16.14
C ARG A 85 -5.86 -11.92 -17.16
N THR A 86 -6.40 -10.90 -17.81
CA THR A 86 -5.61 -10.02 -18.68
C THR A 86 -4.44 -9.44 -17.90
N ALA A 87 -3.22 -9.55 -18.43
CA ALA A 87 -2.05 -8.87 -17.92
C ALA A 87 -1.87 -7.54 -18.66
N TYR A 88 -1.66 -6.47 -17.92
CA TYR A 88 -1.51 -5.12 -18.46
C TYR A 88 -0.04 -4.73 -18.52
N ASP A 89 0.32 -3.88 -19.48
CA ASP A 89 1.69 -3.42 -19.64
C ASP A 89 2.15 -2.51 -18.49
N SER A 90 1.23 -1.71 -17.97
CA SER A 90 1.50 -0.78 -16.88
C SER A 90 0.26 -0.57 -16.01
N LEU A 91 0.45 0.02 -14.84
CA LEU A 91 -0.67 0.39 -13.95
C LEU A 91 -1.63 1.38 -14.62
N THR A 92 -1.12 2.25 -15.48
CA THR A 92 -1.92 3.24 -16.21
C THR A 92 -2.95 2.59 -17.12
N ASP A 93 -2.67 1.40 -17.62
CA ASP A 93 -3.56 0.67 -18.56
C ASP A 93 -4.66 -0.11 -17.85
N VAL A 94 -4.59 -0.28 -16.54
CA VAL A 94 -5.58 -1.04 -15.76
C VAL A 94 -6.88 -0.24 -15.64
N PRO A 95 -8.00 -0.73 -16.19
CA PRO A 95 -9.28 0.00 -16.13
C PRO A 95 -10.00 -0.15 -14.80
N ASP A 96 -9.70 -1.21 -14.04
CA ASP A 96 -10.36 -1.52 -12.78
C ASP A 96 -9.83 -0.65 -11.64
N GLU A 97 -10.61 -0.46 -10.57
CA GLU A 97 -10.09 0.13 -9.34
C GLU A 97 -9.06 -0.78 -8.69
N ILE A 98 -8.00 -0.18 -8.16
CA ILE A 98 -6.91 -0.87 -7.47
C ILE A 98 -6.86 -0.37 -6.03
N ASP A 99 -6.91 -1.30 -5.08
CA ASP A 99 -6.73 -0.99 -3.65
C ASP A 99 -5.26 -1.04 -3.26
N ILE A 100 -4.56 -2.13 -3.60
CA ILE A 100 -3.16 -2.37 -3.26
C ILE A 100 -2.35 -2.52 -4.53
N VAL A 101 -1.21 -1.84 -4.59
CA VAL A 101 -0.16 -2.10 -5.58
C VAL A 101 0.95 -2.88 -4.89
N ASP A 102 1.14 -4.14 -5.32
CA ASP A 102 2.14 -5.06 -4.80
C ASP A 102 3.29 -5.17 -5.80
N VAL A 103 4.51 -4.83 -5.36
CA VAL A 103 5.66 -4.63 -6.25
C VAL A 103 6.69 -5.74 -6.10
N PHE A 104 6.99 -6.40 -7.23
CA PHE A 104 8.04 -7.41 -7.39
C PHE A 104 9.15 -6.93 -8.35
N ARG A 105 9.35 -5.63 -8.45
CA ARG A 105 10.42 -5.06 -9.29
C ARG A 105 11.54 -4.52 -8.41
N PRO A 106 12.78 -4.43 -8.94
CA PRO A 106 13.90 -3.87 -8.19
C PRO A 106 13.62 -2.49 -7.62
N SER A 107 14.26 -2.16 -6.50
CA SER A 107 14.05 -0.89 -5.79
C SER A 107 14.23 0.33 -6.68
N GLU A 108 15.13 0.27 -7.66
CA GLU A 108 15.39 1.35 -8.61
C GLU A 108 14.20 1.70 -9.50
N GLU A 109 13.25 0.76 -9.66
CA GLU A 109 12.04 0.99 -10.46
C GLU A 109 10.89 1.57 -9.64
N VAL A 110 10.99 1.56 -8.31
CA VAL A 110 9.91 2.02 -7.42
C VAL A 110 9.49 3.47 -7.66
N PRO A 111 10.42 4.45 -7.87
CA PRO A 111 10.00 5.82 -8.17
C PRO A 111 9.09 5.94 -9.40
N GLY A 112 9.41 5.25 -10.48
CA GLY A 112 8.60 5.24 -11.69
C GLY A 112 7.24 4.57 -11.49
N ILE A 113 7.19 3.49 -10.73
CA ILE A 113 5.95 2.82 -10.35
C ILE A 113 5.09 3.73 -9.48
N LEU A 114 5.69 4.44 -8.56
CA LEU A 114 4.98 5.41 -7.73
C LEU A 114 4.38 6.54 -8.56
N ASP A 115 5.07 7.03 -9.59
CA ASP A 115 4.52 8.04 -10.48
C ASP A 115 3.22 7.56 -11.14
N GLU A 116 3.17 6.30 -11.59
CA GLU A 116 1.94 5.70 -12.12
C GLU A 116 0.85 5.56 -11.03
N VAL A 117 1.22 5.18 -9.81
CA VAL A 117 0.30 5.10 -8.67
C VAL A 117 -0.32 6.46 -8.36
N LEU A 118 0.49 7.51 -8.34
CA LEU A 118 0.03 8.88 -8.04
C LEU A 118 -0.85 9.47 -9.13
N ASP A 119 -0.69 9.05 -10.38
CA ASP A 119 -1.57 9.43 -11.49
C ASP A 119 -2.97 8.81 -11.37
N ARG A 120 -3.11 7.77 -10.56
CA ARG A 120 -4.39 7.16 -10.21
C ARG A 120 -4.90 7.76 -8.90
N ALA A 121 -6.22 7.90 -8.75
CA ALA A 121 -6.81 8.42 -7.52
C ALA A 121 -7.34 7.32 -6.57
N ASP A 122 -7.22 6.04 -6.98
CA ASP A 122 -7.89 4.91 -6.33
C ASP A 122 -6.99 4.10 -5.38
N VAL A 123 -5.67 4.12 -5.56
CA VAL A 123 -4.74 3.27 -4.80
C VAL A 123 -4.68 3.70 -3.32
N LYS A 124 -4.89 2.74 -2.43
CA LYS A 124 -4.89 2.96 -0.97
C LYS A 124 -3.59 2.55 -0.30
N ALA A 125 -2.90 1.56 -0.86
CA ALA A 125 -1.65 1.04 -0.29
C ALA A 125 -0.65 0.66 -1.37
N LEU A 126 0.62 0.91 -1.09
CA LEU A 126 1.77 0.47 -1.87
C LEU A 126 2.54 -0.56 -1.03
N TRP A 127 2.66 -1.78 -1.56
CA TRP A 127 3.35 -2.87 -0.89
C TRP A 127 4.60 -3.26 -1.65
N LEU A 128 5.75 -3.06 -1.02
CA LEU A 128 7.05 -3.46 -1.56
C LEU A 128 7.48 -4.76 -0.92
N GLN A 129 7.69 -5.79 -1.74
CA GLN A 129 8.05 -7.14 -1.30
C GLN A 129 9.44 -7.19 -0.68
N LEU A 130 9.87 -8.37 -0.20
CA LEU A 130 11.18 -8.56 0.42
C LEU A 130 12.31 -7.98 -0.43
N ASP A 131 13.23 -7.29 0.23
CA ASP A 131 14.42 -6.65 -0.36
C ASP A 131 14.11 -5.45 -1.28
N ILE A 132 12.86 -5.00 -1.33
CA ILE A 132 12.45 -3.84 -2.13
C ILE A 132 12.15 -2.68 -1.19
N ARG A 133 12.93 -1.61 -1.33
CA ARG A 133 12.82 -0.39 -0.51
C ARG A 133 13.16 0.85 -1.31
N ASP A 134 12.47 1.93 -1.01
CA ASP A 134 12.82 3.28 -1.46
C ASP A 134 12.22 4.29 -0.49
N GLU A 135 13.05 4.87 0.37
CA GLU A 135 12.58 5.76 1.44
C GLU A 135 11.97 7.07 0.88
N ASP A 136 12.53 7.61 -0.19
CA ASP A 136 12.02 8.83 -0.81
C ASP A 136 10.65 8.58 -1.46
N ALA A 137 10.51 7.48 -2.17
CA ALA A 137 9.23 7.08 -2.76
C ALA A 137 8.18 6.80 -1.68
N ALA A 138 8.56 6.10 -0.61
CA ALA A 138 7.67 5.84 0.53
C ALA A 138 7.16 7.14 1.16
N LYS A 139 8.04 8.10 1.36
CA LYS A 139 7.67 9.42 1.87
C LYS A 139 6.67 10.13 0.97
N ARG A 140 6.94 10.17 -0.34
CA ARG A 140 6.04 10.77 -1.34
C ARG A 140 4.66 10.12 -1.34
N ALA A 141 4.62 8.80 -1.27
CA ALA A 141 3.36 8.05 -1.22
C ALA A 141 2.56 8.38 0.05
N ARG A 142 3.21 8.40 1.20
CA ARG A 142 2.57 8.76 2.49
C ARG A 142 2.06 10.19 2.49
N GLU A 143 2.78 11.11 1.93
CA GLU A 143 2.36 12.52 1.77
C GLU A 143 1.12 12.64 0.89
N ALA A 144 0.93 11.71 -0.05
CA ALA A 144 -0.27 11.62 -0.88
C ALA A 144 -1.43 10.84 -0.23
N GLY A 145 -1.28 10.40 1.01
CA GLY A 145 -2.31 9.66 1.76
C GLY A 145 -2.33 8.16 1.49
N ILE A 146 -1.27 7.61 0.88
CA ILE A 146 -1.15 6.18 0.58
C ILE A 146 -0.36 5.49 1.68
N GLU A 147 -0.89 4.38 2.21
CA GLU A 147 -0.16 3.53 3.14
C GLU A 147 0.99 2.83 2.41
N VAL A 148 2.14 2.72 3.06
CA VAL A 148 3.33 2.08 2.46
C VAL A 148 3.86 0.99 3.37
N VAL A 149 4.06 -0.20 2.81
CA VAL A 149 4.77 -1.30 3.45
C VAL A 149 6.00 -1.62 2.62
N GLN A 150 7.15 -1.73 3.24
CA GLN A 150 8.42 -2.01 2.57
C GLN A 150 9.08 -3.26 3.11
N ASP A 151 9.75 -4.00 2.23
CA ASP A 151 10.61 -5.14 2.60
C ASP A 151 9.84 -6.18 3.43
N ARG A 152 8.63 -6.53 2.99
CA ARG A 152 7.80 -7.55 3.62
C ARG A 152 7.11 -8.43 2.58
N CYS A 153 6.99 -9.71 2.87
CA CYS A 153 6.22 -10.64 2.06
C CYS A 153 4.73 -10.54 2.42
N LEU A 154 3.90 -10.15 1.48
CA LEU A 154 2.46 -10.00 1.68
C LEU A 154 1.81 -11.33 2.11
N LYS A 155 2.21 -12.45 1.51
CA LYS A 155 1.75 -13.78 1.90
C LYS A 155 2.08 -14.10 3.36
N VAL A 156 3.31 -13.84 3.79
CA VAL A 156 3.76 -14.13 5.16
C VAL A 156 2.97 -13.28 6.17
N GLU A 157 2.78 -12.01 5.87
CA GLU A 157 2.01 -11.11 6.73
C GLU A 157 0.52 -11.51 6.77
N HIS A 158 -0.05 -11.91 5.65
CA HIS A 158 -1.42 -12.41 5.59
C HIS A 158 -1.58 -13.66 6.45
N GLN A 159 -0.66 -14.63 6.36
CA GLN A 159 -0.68 -15.85 7.18
C GLN A 159 -0.50 -15.56 8.67
N ARG A 160 0.33 -14.57 9.00
CA ARG A 160 0.62 -14.21 10.39
C ARG A 160 -0.55 -13.51 11.08
N LEU A 161 -1.31 -12.72 10.32
CA LEU A 161 -2.37 -11.83 10.84
C LEU A 161 -3.79 -12.35 10.61
N ASP A 162 -3.94 -13.44 9.89
CA ASP A 162 -5.23 -14.08 9.60
C ASP A 162 -5.80 -14.80 10.84
#